data_b1f76941103d9e6dacb6094d7ea4a2dd
#
_entry.id   b1f76941103d9e6dacb6094d7ea4a2dd
#
_cell.length_a   1.000
_cell.length_b   1.000
_cell.length_c   1.000
_cell.angle_alpha   90.00
_cell.angle_beta   90.00
_cell.angle_gamma   90.00
#
_symmetry.space_group_name_H-M   'P 1'
#
loop_
_entity.id
_entity.type
_entity.pdbx_description
1 polymer ?
#
loop_
_entity_poly.entity_id
_entity_poly.type
_entity_poly.pdbx_seq_one_letter_code
_entity_poly.pdbx_strand_id
1 'polypeptide(L)'
;MNREFDVIIVGGGPGGLAIGCLLAKEGVSSAIIEKDPALGGRYRSVDFHGCRVDSATHFLVSLSGSTEKTAAYEYFSQLEIPLEQKMVPWTMGLVSKESPGHIRHFEMDPKLGAGNFFQFFAFATGVEMGPESKEEITRVATICADLSLEECHKLVNVRFSDWIDQQVGDPIAQAVMHGMGPVIGAPPSRINFGFVASAFKTFNEAGAPLPWYPKNGTLETAMIAPLEKYYTDHGGQVITNRTVREIAIEDGIARGVVAADHQNLSMLEEYSARVVICAIPIFEAVAKNVLGQEHLTEDWAESIRRCAEMAGPDLSGFFLLNQDVVPRDGYGWLHIFDNDYGVPTYVGDLTLGSFLNSSEPKGKQLVTSMVPGSLDLSGFGLAPQMDKVRQAQARWKESMEKGFPGFGAAIEHEGMNLQLNFTRYAYAVVDTEIDIQSPNIGGLYFGGDSIWAVGNPCSDKCFQIAFPLRDRVLEYVRS
;
A
#
# COMPACT_ATOMS: atom_id res chain seq x y z
N MET A 1 3.43 15.20 -31.29
CA MET A 1 2.65 15.25 -30.05
C MET A 1 2.81 16.63 -29.45
N ASN A 2 1.79 17.15 -28.77
CA ASN A 2 1.93 18.38 -28.00
C ASN A 2 2.93 18.12 -26.87
N ARG A 3 3.83 19.05 -26.60
CA ARG A 3 4.84 18.97 -25.53
C ARG A 3 4.67 20.10 -24.51
N GLU A 4 3.59 20.84 -24.61
CA GLU A 4 3.26 21.96 -23.74
C GLU A 4 1.90 21.74 -23.10
N PHE A 5 1.84 21.76 -21.77
CA PHE A 5 0.68 21.44 -20.97
C PHE A 5 0.53 22.44 -19.82
N ASP A 6 -0.67 22.52 -19.24
CA ASP A 6 -0.82 23.18 -17.95
C ASP A 6 -0.22 22.32 -16.83
N VAL A 7 -0.44 20.98 -16.92
CA VAL A 7 0.01 20.03 -15.90
C VAL A 7 0.66 18.81 -16.53
N ILE A 8 1.83 18.43 -16.02
CA ILE A 8 2.45 17.12 -16.29
C ILE A 8 2.39 16.27 -15.03
N ILE A 9 1.96 15.02 -15.20
CA ILE A 9 1.87 14.02 -14.14
C ILE A 9 2.93 12.94 -14.40
N VAL A 10 3.85 12.76 -13.48
CA VAL A 10 4.93 11.77 -13.56
C VAL A 10 4.48 10.48 -12.90
N GLY A 11 4.22 9.46 -13.71
CA GLY A 11 3.76 8.14 -13.28
C GLY A 11 2.25 7.92 -13.46
N GLY A 12 1.91 6.85 -14.17
CA GLY A 12 0.55 6.46 -14.53
C GLY A 12 -0.06 5.38 -13.63
N GLY A 13 0.36 5.31 -12.36
CA GLY A 13 -0.27 4.47 -11.35
C GLY A 13 -1.63 5.02 -10.89
N PRO A 14 -2.30 4.35 -9.92
CA PRO A 14 -3.61 4.80 -9.44
C PRO A 14 -3.60 6.24 -8.93
N GLY A 15 -2.53 6.70 -8.29
CA GLY A 15 -2.41 8.09 -7.82
C GLY A 15 -2.33 9.11 -8.95
N GLY A 16 -1.54 8.83 -9.99
CA GLY A 16 -1.42 9.71 -11.16
C GLY A 16 -2.71 9.76 -11.98
N LEU A 17 -3.36 8.62 -12.18
CA LEU A 17 -4.67 8.56 -12.85
C LEU A 17 -5.75 9.27 -12.02
N ALA A 18 -5.75 9.10 -10.70
CA ALA A 18 -6.74 9.74 -9.85
C ALA A 18 -6.69 11.26 -9.97
N ILE A 19 -5.52 11.87 -9.87
CA ILE A 19 -5.43 13.32 -10.06
C ILE A 19 -5.67 13.74 -11.50
N GLY A 20 -5.18 12.95 -12.48
CA GLY A 20 -5.36 13.23 -13.90
C GLY A 20 -6.84 13.31 -14.30
N CYS A 21 -7.66 12.37 -13.87
CA CYS A 21 -9.11 12.37 -14.16
C CYS A 21 -9.82 13.59 -13.56
N LEU A 22 -9.49 13.99 -12.33
CA LEU A 22 -10.09 15.18 -11.73
C LEU A 22 -9.70 16.47 -12.46
N LEU A 23 -8.46 16.59 -12.88
CA LEU A 23 -7.98 17.73 -13.66
C LEU A 23 -8.60 17.77 -15.07
N ALA A 24 -8.69 16.62 -15.73
CA ALA A 24 -9.35 16.49 -17.03
C ALA A 24 -10.84 16.87 -16.95
N LYS A 25 -11.54 16.48 -15.87
CA LYS A 25 -12.93 16.91 -15.60
C LYS A 25 -13.07 18.43 -15.52
N GLU A 26 -12.06 19.12 -15.01
CA GLU A 26 -12.00 20.58 -14.91
C GLU A 26 -11.51 21.26 -16.20
N GLY A 27 -11.23 20.50 -17.27
CA GLY A 27 -10.76 21.01 -18.55
C GLY A 27 -9.30 21.47 -18.57
N VAL A 28 -8.49 21.03 -17.60
CA VAL A 28 -7.06 21.36 -17.53
C VAL A 28 -6.29 20.53 -18.57
N SER A 29 -5.47 21.20 -19.39
CA SER A 29 -4.57 20.52 -20.34
C SER A 29 -3.50 19.74 -19.59
N SER A 30 -3.54 18.40 -19.63
CA SER A 30 -2.62 17.57 -18.85
C SER A 30 -2.11 16.35 -19.61
N ALA A 31 -0.91 15.90 -19.23
CA ALA A 31 -0.33 14.66 -19.72
C ALA A 31 0.19 13.80 -18.58
N ILE A 32 -0.10 12.49 -18.64
CA ILE A 32 0.54 11.47 -17.81
C ILE A 32 1.72 10.88 -18.58
N ILE A 33 2.92 10.94 -17.99
CA ILE A 33 4.14 10.35 -18.56
C ILE A 33 4.46 9.08 -17.76
N GLU A 34 4.44 7.93 -18.44
CA GLU A 34 4.63 6.60 -17.84
C GLU A 34 5.79 5.86 -18.51
N LYS A 35 6.66 5.25 -17.71
CA LYS A 35 7.82 4.49 -18.20
C LYS A 35 7.43 3.18 -18.87
N ASP A 36 6.39 2.54 -18.38
CA ASP A 36 5.89 1.26 -18.88
C ASP A 36 4.99 1.44 -20.12
N PRO A 37 4.73 0.36 -20.89
CA PRO A 37 3.89 0.43 -22.09
C PRO A 37 2.40 0.62 -21.79
N ALA A 38 1.99 0.49 -20.52
CA ALA A 38 0.60 0.67 -20.07
C ALA A 38 0.56 1.31 -18.70
N LEU A 39 -0.54 2.02 -18.40
CA LEU A 39 -0.81 2.59 -17.09
C LEU A 39 -1.15 1.52 -16.05
N GLY A 40 -1.23 1.91 -14.78
CA GLY A 40 -1.73 1.09 -13.69
C GLY A 40 -0.72 0.85 -12.57
N GLY A 41 0.58 0.95 -12.83
CA GLY A 41 1.61 0.77 -11.81
C GLY A 41 1.41 -0.55 -11.03
N ARG A 42 1.22 -0.47 -9.71
CA ARG A 42 1.01 -1.65 -8.84
C ARG A 42 -0.38 -2.31 -8.97
N TYR A 43 -1.31 -1.72 -9.70
CA TYR A 43 -2.64 -2.31 -9.99
C TYR A 43 -2.67 -3.08 -11.31
N ARG A 44 -1.51 -3.23 -11.98
CA ARG A 44 -1.43 -4.04 -13.19
C ARG A 44 -1.59 -5.52 -12.88
N SER A 45 -2.16 -6.23 -13.85
CA SER A 45 -2.26 -7.68 -13.80
C SER A 45 -1.33 -8.32 -14.82
N VAL A 46 -0.90 -9.54 -14.57
CA VAL A 46 -0.04 -10.34 -15.45
C VAL A 46 -0.71 -11.67 -15.78
N ASP A 47 -0.34 -12.26 -16.91
CA ASP A 47 -0.74 -13.61 -17.24
C ASP A 47 0.23 -14.61 -16.59
N PHE A 48 -0.31 -15.50 -15.79
CA PHE A 48 0.42 -16.55 -15.12
C PHE A 48 -0.22 -17.90 -15.41
N HIS A 49 0.34 -18.65 -16.36
CA HIS A 49 -0.12 -19.99 -16.77
C HIS A 49 -1.63 -20.11 -17.00
N GLY A 50 -2.20 -19.13 -17.72
CA GLY A 50 -3.63 -19.08 -18.04
C GLY A 50 -4.52 -18.44 -16.95
N CYS A 51 -3.93 -17.97 -15.86
CA CYS A 51 -4.58 -17.14 -14.85
C CYS A 51 -4.23 -15.68 -15.09
N ARG A 52 -5.20 -14.77 -14.97
CA ARG A 52 -4.94 -13.35 -14.88
C ARG A 52 -4.82 -12.95 -13.42
N VAL A 53 -3.65 -12.49 -12.98
CA VAL A 53 -3.36 -12.20 -11.57
C VAL A 53 -2.87 -10.77 -11.38
N ASP A 54 -3.26 -10.13 -10.28
CA ASP A 54 -2.71 -8.83 -9.91
C ASP A 54 -1.23 -8.99 -9.52
N SER A 55 -0.37 -8.16 -10.12
CA SER A 55 1.08 -8.35 -10.04
C SER A 55 1.69 -7.95 -8.70
N ALA A 56 1.03 -7.04 -7.96
CA ALA A 56 1.56 -6.51 -6.72
C ALA A 56 0.48 -6.29 -5.65
N THR A 57 -0.51 -5.42 -5.91
CA THR A 57 -1.60 -5.18 -4.97
C THR A 57 -2.67 -6.25 -5.18
N HIS A 58 -2.93 -7.07 -4.16
CA HIS A 58 -3.93 -8.14 -4.26
C HIS A 58 -5.31 -7.70 -3.79
N PHE A 59 -5.40 -6.72 -2.90
CA PHE A 59 -6.65 -6.13 -2.41
C PHE A 59 -6.37 -4.75 -1.84
N LEU A 60 -7.44 -4.04 -1.54
CA LEU A 60 -7.41 -2.71 -0.99
C LEU A 60 -7.93 -2.76 0.44
N VAL A 61 -7.34 -1.95 1.31
CA VAL A 61 -7.79 -1.84 2.71
C VAL A 61 -8.35 -0.45 2.92
N SER A 62 -9.58 -0.38 3.40
CA SER A 62 -10.20 0.86 3.86
C SER A 62 -10.56 0.76 5.33
N LEU A 63 -10.49 1.86 6.02
CA LEU A 63 -10.95 1.97 7.42
C LEU A 63 -12.44 2.35 7.52
N SER A 64 -13.17 2.40 6.40
CA SER A 64 -14.54 2.91 6.36
C SER A 64 -15.64 1.97 6.89
N GLY A 65 -15.33 0.69 7.09
CA GLY A 65 -16.30 -0.33 7.54
C GLY A 65 -17.41 -0.68 6.54
N SER A 66 -17.43 -0.06 5.35
CA SER A 66 -18.39 -0.31 4.29
C SER A 66 -17.76 -0.12 2.92
N THR A 67 -18.09 -1.00 1.97
CA THR A 67 -17.64 -0.87 0.57
C THR A 67 -18.16 0.38 -0.13
N GLU A 68 -19.26 0.96 0.36
CA GLU A 68 -19.87 2.18 -0.18
C GLU A 68 -19.32 3.46 0.47
N LYS A 69 -18.35 3.35 1.35
CA LYS A 69 -17.70 4.47 2.06
C LYS A 69 -16.18 4.50 1.90
N THR A 70 -15.63 3.69 0.99
CA THR A 70 -14.20 3.74 0.68
C THR A 70 -13.88 5.01 -0.09
N ALA A 71 -12.67 5.54 0.03
CA ALA A 71 -12.25 6.70 -0.75
C ALA A 71 -12.31 6.42 -2.26
N ALA A 72 -12.00 5.19 -2.66
CA ALA A 72 -12.15 4.77 -4.06
C ALA A 72 -13.62 4.80 -4.50
N TYR A 73 -14.56 4.30 -3.69
CA TYR A 73 -15.98 4.35 -4.04
C TYR A 73 -16.49 5.78 -4.22
N GLU A 74 -16.16 6.66 -3.27
CA GLU A 74 -16.51 8.09 -3.35
C GLU A 74 -15.92 8.73 -4.60
N TYR A 75 -14.65 8.47 -4.87
CA TYR A 75 -13.92 8.98 -6.02
C TYR A 75 -14.57 8.55 -7.34
N PHE A 76 -14.83 7.25 -7.52
CA PHE A 76 -15.46 6.71 -8.73
C PHE A 76 -16.88 7.22 -8.90
N SER A 77 -17.63 7.36 -7.81
CA SER A 77 -18.99 7.95 -7.83
C SER A 77 -18.99 9.40 -8.31
N GLN A 78 -18.01 10.20 -7.91
CA GLN A 78 -17.87 11.59 -8.38
C GLN A 78 -17.53 11.70 -9.88
N LEU A 79 -16.90 10.69 -10.44
CA LEU A 79 -16.63 10.60 -11.89
C LEU A 79 -17.76 9.93 -12.67
N GLU A 80 -18.80 9.48 -11.99
CA GLU A 80 -19.91 8.70 -12.60
C GLU A 80 -19.41 7.39 -13.25
N ILE A 81 -18.31 6.83 -12.75
CA ILE A 81 -17.77 5.55 -13.18
C ILE A 81 -18.27 4.46 -12.22
N PRO A 82 -18.98 3.44 -12.71
CA PRO A 82 -19.44 2.35 -11.86
C PRO A 82 -18.27 1.58 -11.23
N LEU A 83 -18.27 1.42 -9.91
CA LEU A 83 -17.34 0.58 -9.18
C LEU A 83 -18.12 -0.26 -8.18
N GLU A 84 -18.36 -1.52 -8.51
CA GLU A 84 -18.90 -2.48 -7.56
C GLU A 84 -17.76 -3.15 -6.78
N GLN A 85 -17.91 -3.17 -5.45
CA GLN A 85 -16.92 -3.72 -4.54
C GLN A 85 -17.49 -4.90 -3.75
N LYS A 86 -16.63 -5.85 -3.40
CA LYS A 86 -16.92 -6.95 -2.48
C LYS A 86 -15.94 -6.91 -1.32
N MET A 87 -16.42 -7.33 -0.14
CA MET A 87 -15.52 -7.61 0.98
C MET A 87 -14.68 -8.84 0.69
N VAL A 88 -13.43 -8.81 1.12
CA VAL A 88 -12.55 -9.98 1.15
C VAL A 88 -12.53 -10.48 2.59
N PRO A 89 -12.92 -11.73 2.86
CA PRO A 89 -12.85 -12.30 4.21
C PRO A 89 -11.41 -12.22 4.72
N TRP A 90 -11.22 -11.58 5.86
CA TRP A 90 -9.91 -11.44 6.49
C TRP A 90 -9.83 -12.32 7.73
N THR A 91 -8.83 -13.17 7.75
CA THR A 91 -8.58 -14.09 8.86
C THR A 91 -7.09 -14.15 9.18
N MET A 92 -6.78 -14.68 10.34
CA MET A 92 -5.42 -14.93 10.78
C MET A 92 -5.32 -16.35 11.29
N GLY A 93 -4.22 -16.99 10.92
CA GLY A 93 -3.99 -18.39 11.24
C GLY A 93 -2.62 -18.61 11.85
N LEU A 94 -2.56 -19.43 12.89
CA LEU A 94 -1.34 -19.90 13.49
C LEU A 94 -1.13 -21.36 13.09
N VAL A 95 0.01 -21.65 12.46
CA VAL A 95 0.43 -22.98 12.06
C VAL A 95 1.57 -23.49 12.92
N SER A 96 1.69 -24.80 13.07
CA SER A 96 2.78 -25.48 13.79
C SER A 96 3.00 -26.86 13.24
N LYS A 97 4.24 -27.33 13.25
CA LYS A 97 4.58 -28.74 12.91
C LYS A 97 4.05 -29.75 13.92
N GLU A 98 3.73 -29.32 15.14
CA GLU A 98 3.14 -30.19 16.16
C GLU A 98 1.68 -30.53 15.86
N SER A 99 1.01 -29.74 15.01
CA SER A 99 -0.39 -29.93 14.61
C SER A 99 -0.58 -29.77 13.11
N PRO A 100 0.04 -30.63 12.27
CA PRO A 100 -0.04 -30.51 10.83
C PRO A 100 -1.48 -30.66 10.34
N GLY A 101 -1.87 -29.80 9.39
CA GLY A 101 -3.24 -29.75 8.86
C GLY A 101 -4.23 -29.02 9.75
N HIS A 102 -3.79 -28.51 10.90
CA HIS A 102 -4.63 -27.72 11.79
C HIS A 102 -4.13 -26.27 11.83
N ILE A 103 -4.99 -25.33 11.42
CA ILE A 103 -4.74 -23.90 11.53
C ILE A 103 -5.59 -23.38 12.68
N ARG A 104 -4.96 -22.83 13.70
CA ARG A 104 -5.67 -22.15 14.78
C ARG A 104 -6.04 -20.74 14.32
N HIS A 105 -7.34 -20.50 14.11
CA HIS A 105 -7.84 -19.21 13.61
C HIS A 105 -8.08 -18.23 14.72
N PHE A 106 -7.84 -16.96 14.40
CA PHE A 106 -8.36 -15.82 15.13
C PHE A 106 -9.53 -15.23 14.34
N GLU A 107 -10.70 -15.25 14.93
CA GLU A 107 -11.88 -14.64 14.34
C GLU A 107 -12.06 -13.22 14.92
N MET A 108 -12.22 -12.25 14.02
CA MET A 108 -12.56 -10.89 14.44
C MET A 108 -14.05 -10.80 14.71
N ASP A 109 -14.40 -10.31 15.89
CA ASP A 109 -15.79 -9.95 16.22
C ASP A 109 -16.04 -8.48 15.86
N PRO A 110 -16.86 -8.19 14.83
CA PRO A 110 -17.14 -6.80 14.43
C PRO A 110 -17.70 -5.91 15.54
N LYS A 111 -18.24 -6.52 16.62
CA LYS A 111 -18.80 -5.79 17.75
C LYS A 111 -17.73 -5.25 18.71
N LEU A 112 -16.53 -5.78 18.66
CA LEU A 112 -15.45 -5.39 19.58
C LEU A 112 -14.63 -4.20 19.08
N GLY A 113 -14.86 -3.72 17.85
CA GLY A 113 -14.14 -2.57 17.31
C GLY A 113 -12.62 -2.69 17.46
N ALA A 114 -11.98 -1.66 17.96
CA ALA A 114 -10.55 -1.65 18.25
C ALA A 114 -10.09 -2.73 19.24
N GLY A 115 -10.99 -3.29 20.05
CA GLY A 115 -10.70 -4.40 20.96
C GLY A 115 -10.25 -5.66 20.22
N ASN A 116 -10.78 -5.93 19.04
CA ASN A 116 -10.32 -7.04 18.19
C ASN A 116 -8.85 -6.93 17.84
N PHE A 117 -8.40 -5.74 17.55
CA PHE A 117 -7.03 -5.46 17.15
C PHE A 117 -6.05 -5.89 18.25
N PHE A 118 -6.41 -5.64 19.49
CA PHE A 118 -5.57 -6.02 20.64
C PHE A 118 -5.66 -7.51 20.98
N GLN A 119 -6.83 -8.12 20.90
CA GLN A 119 -6.97 -9.57 21.05
C GLN A 119 -6.18 -10.31 19.96
N PHE A 120 -6.15 -9.74 18.77
CA PHE A 120 -5.33 -10.22 17.69
C PHE A 120 -3.83 -10.15 18.01
N PHE A 121 -3.31 -9.06 18.59
CA PHE A 121 -1.90 -8.99 18.97
C PHE A 121 -1.54 -10.00 20.04
N ALA A 122 -2.41 -10.20 21.02
CA ALA A 122 -2.23 -11.26 21.99
C ALA A 122 -2.16 -12.64 21.33
N PHE A 123 -3.05 -12.90 20.36
CA PHE A 123 -3.03 -14.12 19.56
C PHE A 123 -1.73 -14.24 18.76
N ALA A 124 -1.33 -13.19 18.03
CA ALA A 124 -0.14 -13.16 17.17
C ALA A 124 1.18 -13.23 17.95
N THR A 125 1.21 -12.70 19.17
CA THR A 125 2.40 -12.75 20.04
C THR A 125 2.41 -13.96 21.00
N GLY A 126 1.32 -14.73 21.06
CA GLY A 126 1.15 -15.82 22.01
C GLY A 126 1.04 -15.38 23.47
N VAL A 127 0.81 -14.08 23.72
CA VAL A 127 0.68 -13.52 25.07
C VAL A 127 -0.77 -13.69 25.58
N GLU A 128 -0.92 -14.33 26.74
CA GLU A 128 -2.20 -14.38 27.43
C GLU A 128 -2.44 -13.10 28.22
N MET A 129 -3.55 -12.41 27.89
CA MET A 129 -3.94 -11.18 28.57
C MET A 129 -4.93 -11.47 29.69
N GLY A 130 -4.55 -11.06 30.91
CA GLY A 130 -5.47 -11.00 32.06
C GLY A 130 -6.51 -9.87 31.94
N PRO A 131 -7.47 -9.81 32.90
CA PRO A 131 -8.47 -8.75 32.93
C PRO A 131 -7.87 -7.34 32.98
N GLU A 132 -6.83 -7.13 33.78
CA GLU A 132 -6.15 -5.84 33.94
C GLU A 132 -5.49 -5.37 32.62
N SER A 133 -4.80 -6.25 31.92
CA SER A 133 -4.19 -5.95 30.63
C SER A 133 -5.24 -5.61 29.57
N LYS A 134 -6.40 -6.29 29.59
CA LYS A 134 -7.52 -6.01 28.68
C LYS A 134 -8.17 -4.66 28.97
N GLU A 135 -8.32 -4.32 30.26
CA GLU A 135 -8.85 -3.01 30.68
C GLU A 135 -7.93 -1.88 30.22
N GLU A 136 -6.62 -2.03 30.44
CA GLU A 136 -5.63 -1.06 30.02
C GLU A 136 -5.62 -0.84 28.49
N ILE A 137 -5.69 -1.91 27.73
CA ILE A 137 -5.81 -1.87 26.27
C ILE A 137 -7.10 -1.18 25.82
N THR A 138 -8.21 -1.47 26.49
CA THR A 138 -9.50 -0.81 26.20
C THR A 138 -9.43 0.69 26.48
N ARG A 139 -8.76 1.09 27.56
CA ARG A 139 -8.50 2.50 27.88
C ARG A 139 -7.71 3.20 26.76
N VAL A 140 -6.66 2.57 26.25
CA VAL A 140 -5.87 3.11 25.14
C VAL A 140 -6.71 3.25 23.87
N ALA A 141 -7.50 2.22 23.54
CA ALA A 141 -8.40 2.27 22.39
C ALA A 141 -9.40 3.43 22.50
N THR A 142 -9.93 3.67 23.70
CA THR A 142 -10.84 4.79 23.97
C THR A 142 -10.15 6.13 23.79
N ILE A 143 -8.94 6.31 24.33
CA ILE A 143 -8.14 7.53 24.11
C ILE A 143 -7.99 7.82 22.62
N CYS A 144 -7.59 6.81 21.84
CA CYS A 144 -7.43 6.97 20.40
C CYS A 144 -8.75 7.32 19.68
N ALA A 145 -9.86 6.71 20.11
CA ALA A 145 -11.17 6.94 19.51
C ALA A 145 -11.70 8.36 19.74
N ASP A 146 -11.37 8.94 20.90
CA ASP A 146 -11.85 10.27 21.30
C ASP A 146 -11.09 11.42 20.60
N LEU A 147 -9.90 11.17 20.08
CA LEU A 147 -9.13 12.18 19.36
C LEU A 147 -9.81 12.57 18.03
N SER A 148 -9.85 13.87 17.73
CA SER A 148 -10.18 14.34 16.38
C SER A 148 -9.04 14.06 15.40
N LEU A 149 -9.31 14.09 14.10
CA LEU A 149 -8.25 13.96 13.09
C LEU A 149 -7.22 15.09 13.20
N GLU A 150 -7.65 16.31 13.55
CA GLU A 150 -6.74 17.43 13.78
C GLU A 150 -5.79 17.19 14.97
N GLU A 151 -6.30 16.59 16.05
CA GLU A 151 -5.47 16.19 17.19
C GLU A 151 -4.52 15.05 16.81
N CYS A 152 -4.96 14.09 16.00
CA CYS A 152 -4.08 13.06 15.45
C CYS A 152 -2.94 13.68 14.62
N HIS A 153 -3.21 14.70 13.80
CA HIS A 153 -2.17 15.43 13.05
C HIS A 153 -1.13 16.06 13.97
N LYS A 154 -1.53 16.59 15.12
CA LYS A 154 -0.58 17.18 16.10
C LYS A 154 0.33 16.15 16.76
N LEU A 155 0.01 14.86 16.62
CA LEU A 155 0.74 13.74 17.21
C LEU A 155 1.67 13.00 16.23
N VAL A 156 1.86 13.50 15.01
CA VAL A 156 2.75 12.89 14.00
C VAL A 156 4.22 12.92 14.42
N ASN A 157 4.60 13.82 15.32
CA ASN A 157 5.95 13.92 15.89
C ASN A 157 6.11 13.13 17.20
N VAL A 158 5.07 12.41 17.65
CA VAL A 158 5.12 11.56 18.82
C VAL A 158 5.36 10.12 18.39
N ARG A 159 6.49 9.54 18.79
CA ARG A 159 6.80 8.14 18.51
C ARG A 159 5.84 7.23 19.26
N PHE A 160 5.27 6.25 18.57
CA PHE A 160 4.28 5.36 19.19
C PHE A 160 4.86 4.53 20.35
N SER A 161 6.10 4.03 20.24
CA SER A 161 6.77 3.34 21.35
C SER A 161 6.88 4.21 22.59
N ASP A 162 7.30 5.47 22.42
CA ASP A 162 7.51 6.38 23.56
C ASP A 162 6.17 6.73 24.23
N TRP A 163 5.11 6.81 23.43
CA TRP A 163 3.75 7.01 23.95
C TRP A 163 3.28 5.79 24.75
N ILE A 164 3.52 4.56 24.25
CA ILE A 164 3.22 3.31 24.98
C ILE A 164 3.93 3.32 26.34
N ASP A 165 5.24 3.55 26.34
CA ASP A 165 6.08 3.51 27.54
C ASP A 165 5.65 4.53 28.60
N GLN A 166 5.10 5.67 28.18
CA GLN A 166 4.64 6.73 29.08
C GLN A 166 3.20 6.56 29.55
N GLN A 167 2.33 5.99 28.74
CA GLN A 167 0.88 6.00 28.99
C GLN A 167 0.32 4.65 29.41
N VAL A 168 1.03 3.55 29.17
CA VAL A 168 0.55 2.19 29.47
C VAL A 168 1.28 1.64 30.68
N GLY A 169 0.55 1.40 31.76
CA GLY A 169 1.13 0.96 33.04
C GLY A 169 1.28 -0.56 33.14
N ASP A 170 0.46 -1.33 32.42
CA ASP A 170 0.50 -2.79 32.48
C ASP A 170 1.59 -3.36 31.56
N PRO A 171 2.56 -4.17 32.10
CA PRO A 171 3.66 -4.68 31.30
C PRO A 171 3.24 -5.63 30.17
N ILE A 172 2.13 -6.35 30.33
CA ILE A 172 1.61 -7.27 29.31
C ILE A 172 0.97 -6.45 28.18
N ALA A 173 0.19 -5.44 28.53
CA ALA A 173 -0.39 -4.52 27.55
C ALA A 173 0.71 -3.78 26.76
N GLN A 174 1.79 -3.33 27.44
CA GLN A 174 2.96 -2.75 26.77
C GLN A 174 3.57 -3.75 25.78
N ALA A 175 3.86 -4.97 26.22
CA ALA A 175 4.47 -6.01 25.38
C ALA A 175 3.61 -6.33 24.15
N VAL A 176 2.27 -6.43 24.33
CA VAL A 176 1.33 -6.63 23.23
C VAL A 176 1.38 -5.47 22.24
N MET A 177 1.38 -4.22 22.71
CA MET A 177 1.44 -3.04 21.84
C MET A 177 2.77 -2.91 21.11
N HIS A 178 3.89 -3.16 21.77
CA HIS A 178 5.21 -3.21 21.12
C HIS A 178 5.31 -4.35 20.10
N GLY A 179 4.59 -5.45 20.32
CA GLY A 179 4.48 -6.58 19.39
C GLY A 179 3.67 -6.30 18.11
N MET A 180 3.05 -5.13 17.98
CA MET A 180 2.23 -4.77 16.80
C MET A 180 3.00 -4.66 15.48
N GLY A 181 4.32 -4.50 15.54
CA GLY A 181 5.16 -4.23 14.38
C GLY A 181 4.89 -5.09 13.15
N PRO A 182 4.86 -6.43 13.25
CA PRO A 182 4.61 -7.29 12.10
C PRO A 182 3.29 -7.05 11.39
N VAL A 183 2.27 -6.64 12.12
CA VAL A 183 0.91 -6.45 11.57
C VAL A 183 0.72 -5.09 10.94
N ILE A 184 1.25 -4.06 11.57
CA ILE A 184 1.27 -2.72 10.97
C ILE A 184 2.41 -2.55 9.95
N GLY A 185 3.24 -3.57 9.75
CA GLY A 185 4.33 -3.54 8.77
C GLY A 185 5.52 -2.66 9.16
N ALA A 186 5.57 -2.14 10.40
CA ALA A 186 6.67 -1.34 10.91
C ALA A 186 6.73 -1.36 12.44
N PRO A 187 7.93 -1.33 13.05
CA PRO A 187 8.06 -1.36 14.50
C PRO A 187 7.49 -0.07 15.13
N PRO A 188 6.85 -0.15 16.32
CA PRO A 188 6.33 1.01 17.04
C PRO A 188 7.34 2.13 17.29
N SER A 189 8.65 1.79 17.33
CA SER A 189 9.74 2.76 17.46
C SER A 189 9.96 3.63 16.22
N ARG A 190 9.34 3.33 15.09
CA ARG A 190 9.44 4.10 13.84
C ARG A 190 8.13 4.75 13.41
N ILE A 191 7.01 4.29 13.93
CA ILE A 191 5.67 4.80 13.56
C ILE A 191 5.29 5.97 14.48
N ASN A 192 4.65 6.98 13.92
CA ASN A 192 4.07 8.08 14.68
C ASN A 192 2.73 7.68 15.34
N PHE A 193 2.48 8.24 16.53
CA PHE A 193 1.25 7.96 17.27
C PHE A 193 0.02 8.54 16.60
N GLY A 194 0.15 9.66 15.90
CA GLY A 194 -0.98 10.29 15.18
C GLY A 194 -1.59 9.37 14.13
N PHE A 195 -0.76 8.66 13.38
CA PHE A 195 -1.24 7.63 12.44
C PHE A 195 -1.95 6.50 13.17
N VAL A 196 -1.36 5.97 14.23
CA VAL A 196 -1.95 4.87 15.00
C VAL A 196 -3.29 5.29 15.61
N ALA A 197 -3.35 6.47 16.22
CA ALA A 197 -4.58 7.00 16.80
C ALA A 197 -5.69 7.19 15.75
N SER A 198 -5.35 7.73 14.58
CA SER A 198 -6.32 7.90 13.49
C SER A 198 -6.83 6.56 12.96
N ALA A 199 -5.96 5.55 12.88
CA ALA A 199 -6.34 4.21 12.51
C ALA A 199 -7.31 3.61 13.55
N PHE A 200 -7.00 3.69 14.85
CA PHE A 200 -7.87 3.20 15.92
C PHE A 200 -9.22 3.90 15.96
N LYS A 201 -9.22 5.23 15.81
CA LYS A 201 -10.46 6.00 15.71
C LYS A 201 -11.36 5.45 14.60
N THR A 202 -10.80 5.31 13.42
CA THR A 202 -11.55 4.83 12.26
C THR A 202 -11.98 3.37 12.43
N PHE A 203 -11.15 2.52 13.04
CA PHE A 203 -11.52 1.17 13.42
C PHE A 203 -12.70 1.13 14.38
N ASN A 204 -12.71 2.01 15.36
CA ASN A 204 -13.77 2.06 16.36
C ASN A 204 -15.10 2.52 15.75
N GLU A 205 -15.06 3.47 14.82
CA GLU A 205 -16.22 3.95 14.08
C GLU A 205 -16.75 2.92 13.07
N ALA A 206 -15.86 2.16 12.45
CA ALA A 206 -16.17 1.20 11.39
C ALA A 206 -16.36 -0.25 11.86
N GLY A 207 -15.93 -0.59 13.07
CA GLY A 207 -15.97 -1.93 13.65
C GLY A 207 -14.80 -2.84 13.28
N ALA A 208 -14.22 -2.72 12.07
CA ALA A 208 -13.03 -3.45 11.61
C ALA A 208 -12.49 -2.82 10.34
N PRO A 209 -11.19 -3.00 9.98
CA PRO A 209 -10.73 -2.65 8.65
C PRO A 209 -11.46 -3.50 7.62
N LEU A 210 -11.75 -2.88 6.49
CA LEU A 210 -12.43 -3.53 5.40
C LEU A 210 -11.43 -3.82 4.27
N PRO A 211 -10.91 -5.04 4.17
CA PRO A 211 -10.26 -5.48 2.94
C PRO A 211 -11.34 -5.64 1.88
N TRP A 212 -11.13 -5.01 0.74
CA TRP A 212 -12.09 -5.05 -0.36
C TRP A 212 -11.41 -5.24 -1.71
N TYR A 213 -12.20 -5.70 -2.67
CA TYR A 213 -11.77 -5.95 -4.03
C TYR A 213 -12.92 -5.62 -5.00
N PRO A 214 -12.65 -5.28 -6.26
CA PRO A 214 -13.71 -5.17 -7.26
C PRO A 214 -14.55 -6.44 -7.34
N LYS A 215 -15.85 -6.31 -7.49
CA LYS A 215 -16.75 -7.46 -7.60
C LYS A 215 -16.51 -8.24 -8.88
N ASN A 216 -16.16 -7.52 -9.96
CA ASN A 216 -15.91 -8.07 -11.29
C ASN A 216 -14.56 -7.56 -11.83
N GLY A 217 -13.79 -8.45 -12.47
CA GLY A 217 -12.48 -8.11 -13.03
C GLY A 217 -11.37 -7.96 -12.00
N THR A 218 -10.16 -7.76 -12.48
CA THR A 218 -8.97 -7.45 -11.68
C THR A 218 -8.92 -5.95 -11.36
N LEU A 219 -7.97 -5.53 -10.50
CA LEU A 219 -7.75 -4.10 -10.25
C LEU A 219 -7.48 -3.32 -11.53
N GLU A 220 -6.71 -3.90 -12.45
CA GLU A 220 -6.43 -3.29 -13.75
C GLU A 220 -7.71 -3.07 -14.56
N THR A 221 -8.52 -4.11 -14.73
CA THR A 221 -9.69 -4.04 -15.60
C THR A 221 -10.88 -3.28 -14.98
N ALA A 222 -11.02 -3.34 -13.66
CA ALA A 222 -12.14 -2.72 -12.96
C ALA A 222 -11.87 -1.26 -12.54
N MET A 223 -10.60 -0.87 -12.40
CA MET A 223 -10.26 0.45 -11.90
C MET A 223 -9.36 1.23 -12.88
N ILE A 224 -8.26 0.65 -13.32
CA ILE A 224 -7.30 1.38 -14.16
C ILE A 224 -7.87 1.65 -15.55
N ALA A 225 -8.37 0.65 -16.23
CA ALA A 225 -8.89 0.81 -17.59
C ALA A 225 -10.06 1.81 -17.69
N PRO A 226 -11.05 1.82 -16.77
CA PRO A 226 -12.08 2.85 -16.77
C PRO A 226 -11.54 4.26 -16.50
N LEU A 227 -10.55 4.41 -15.60
CA LEU A 227 -9.94 5.70 -15.33
C LEU A 227 -9.12 6.22 -16.50
N GLU A 228 -8.32 5.36 -17.15
CA GLU A 228 -7.57 5.71 -18.35
C GLU A 228 -8.51 6.17 -19.47
N LYS A 229 -9.60 5.42 -19.69
CA LYS A 229 -10.61 5.79 -20.66
C LYS A 229 -11.24 7.14 -20.31
N TYR A 230 -11.65 7.35 -19.06
CA TYR A 230 -12.23 8.61 -18.60
C TYR A 230 -11.27 9.78 -18.84
N TYR A 231 -10.00 9.61 -18.44
CA TYR A 231 -8.97 10.62 -18.61
C TYR A 231 -8.79 11.04 -20.07
N THR A 232 -8.68 10.06 -20.97
CA THR A 232 -8.48 10.32 -22.41
C THR A 232 -9.74 10.89 -23.08
N ASP A 233 -10.92 10.42 -22.72
CA ASP A 233 -12.21 10.95 -23.23
C ASP A 233 -12.42 12.43 -22.84
N HIS A 234 -11.81 12.89 -21.74
CA HIS A 234 -11.86 14.27 -21.26
C HIS A 234 -10.64 15.12 -21.68
N GLY A 235 -9.87 14.65 -22.66
CA GLY A 235 -8.78 15.42 -23.27
C GLY A 235 -7.41 15.25 -22.61
N GLY A 236 -7.28 14.41 -21.59
CA GLY A 236 -5.99 14.04 -21.03
C GLY A 236 -5.14 13.24 -22.01
N GLN A 237 -3.81 13.47 -22.00
CA GLN A 237 -2.88 12.75 -22.86
C GLN A 237 -2.10 11.70 -22.08
N VAL A 238 -1.95 10.50 -22.63
CA VAL A 238 -1.15 9.42 -22.08
C VAL A 238 0.09 9.22 -22.95
N ILE A 239 1.27 9.33 -22.33
CA ILE A 239 2.56 9.20 -22.99
C ILE A 239 3.30 8.05 -22.30
N THR A 240 3.22 6.87 -22.89
CA THR A 240 3.86 5.64 -22.39
C THR A 240 5.26 5.45 -22.96
N ASN A 241 6.01 4.47 -22.40
CA ASN A 241 7.39 4.17 -22.77
C ASN A 241 8.32 5.39 -22.67
N ARG A 242 8.05 6.27 -21.68
CA ARG A 242 8.86 7.45 -21.40
C ARG A 242 9.23 7.49 -19.92
N THR A 243 10.51 7.28 -19.66
CA THR A 243 11.06 7.36 -18.30
C THR A 243 11.45 8.81 -18.01
N VAL A 244 10.73 9.45 -17.09
CA VAL A 244 11.13 10.78 -16.62
C VAL A 244 12.47 10.66 -15.91
N ARG A 245 13.42 11.48 -16.34
CA ARG A 245 14.79 11.52 -15.83
C ARG A 245 15.01 12.69 -14.89
N GLU A 246 14.26 13.77 -15.11
CA GLU A 246 14.45 15.01 -14.39
C GLU A 246 13.14 15.82 -14.37
N ILE A 247 12.83 16.44 -13.25
CA ILE A 247 11.88 17.54 -13.15
C ILE A 247 12.69 18.83 -13.34
N ALA A 248 12.43 19.53 -14.44
CA ALA A 248 13.13 20.76 -14.78
C ALA A 248 12.69 21.88 -13.82
N ILE A 249 13.63 22.42 -13.07
CA ILE A 249 13.39 23.48 -12.07
C ILE A 249 14.26 24.68 -12.44
N GLU A 250 13.62 25.85 -12.65
CA GLU A 250 14.29 27.12 -12.97
C GLU A 250 13.82 28.15 -11.97
N ASP A 251 14.74 28.86 -11.34
CA ASP A 251 14.48 29.91 -10.35
C ASP A 251 13.51 29.47 -9.22
N GLY A 252 13.62 28.19 -8.77
CA GLY A 252 12.76 27.63 -7.73
C GLY A 252 11.34 27.32 -8.18
N ILE A 253 11.09 27.21 -9.49
CA ILE A 253 9.78 26.89 -10.07
C ILE A 253 9.94 25.66 -11.01
N ALA A 254 9.07 24.66 -10.87
CA ALA A 254 8.98 23.56 -11.81
C ALA A 254 8.44 24.06 -13.16
N ARG A 255 9.16 23.72 -14.24
CA ARG A 255 8.84 24.17 -15.60
C ARG A 255 8.44 23.04 -16.54
N GLY A 256 8.55 21.79 -16.09
CA GLY A 256 8.26 20.60 -16.88
C GLY A 256 9.15 19.45 -16.50
N VAL A 257 9.34 18.53 -17.45
CA VAL A 257 10.17 17.35 -17.23
C VAL A 257 11.01 17.02 -18.46
N VAL A 258 12.15 16.35 -18.23
CA VAL A 258 12.94 15.68 -19.26
C VAL A 258 12.68 14.19 -19.15
N ALA A 259 12.21 13.57 -20.24
CA ALA A 259 11.96 12.14 -20.30
C ALA A 259 12.82 11.46 -21.38
N ALA A 260 13.22 10.24 -21.09
CA ALA A 260 13.94 9.38 -22.03
C ALA A 260 13.01 8.32 -22.62
N ASP A 261 13.25 7.93 -23.86
CA ASP A 261 12.65 6.72 -24.40
C ASP A 261 13.07 5.51 -23.55
N HIS A 262 12.10 4.70 -23.11
CA HIS A 262 12.38 3.57 -22.20
C HIS A 262 13.31 2.52 -22.82
N GLN A 263 13.28 2.37 -24.14
CA GLN A 263 14.14 1.43 -24.88
C GLN A 263 15.48 2.06 -25.27
N ASN A 264 15.55 3.40 -25.33
CA ASN A 264 16.78 4.13 -25.68
C ASN A 264 16.94 5.36 -24.78
N LEU A 265 17.54 5.18 -23.63
CA LEU A 265 17.72 6.22 -22.61
C LEU A 265 18.56 7.44 -23.05
N SER A 266 19.21 7.38 -24.20
CA SER A 266 19.93 8.53 -24.79
C SER A 266 19.01 9.46 -25.59
N MET A 267 17.82 9.02 -25.95
CA MET A 267 16.82 9.85 -26.65
C MET A 267 16.02 10.63 -25.60
N LEU A 268 16.40 11.86 -25.36
CA LEU A 268 15.73 12.76 -24.42
C LEU A 268 14.68 13.60 -25.14
N GLU A 269 13.57 13.79 -24.48
CA GLU A 269 12.46 14.66 -24.89
C GLU A 269 12.09 15.58 -23.73
N GLU A 270 11.89 16.86 -24.04
CA GLU A 270 11.47 17.87 -23.08
C GLU A 270 9.97 18.11 -23.20
N TYR A 271 9.31 18.21 -22.06
CA TYR A 271 7.89 18.52 -21.93
C TYR A 271 7.73 19.69 -20.95
N SER A 272 7.11 20.78 -21.42
CA SER A 272 6.91 21.99 -20.62
C SER A 272 5.57 21.98 -19.93
N ALA A 273 5.52 22.47 -18.69
CA ALA A 273 4.29 22.64 -17.94
C ALA A 273 4.39 23.78 -16.91
N ARG A 274 3.22 24.33 -16.53
CA ARG A 274 3.10 25.27 -15.42
C ARG A 274 3.17 24.55 -14.07
N VAL A 275 2.72 23.29 -14.03
CA VAL A 275 2.67 22.44 -12.85
C VAL A 275 3.21 21.06 -13.18
N VAL A 276 4.02 20.52 -12.28
CA VAL A 276 4.45 19.13 -12.30
C VAL A 276 3.91 18.41 -11.06
N ILE A 277 3.22 17.29 -11.28
CA ILE A 277 2.76 16.40 -10.21
C ILE A 277 3.60 15.14 -10.23
N CYS A 278 4.43 14.93 -9.20
CA CYS A 278 5.18 13.69 -9.03
C CYS A 278 4.29 12.65 -8.36
N ALA A 279 3.78 11.69 -9.12
CA ALA A 279 2.91 10.60 -8.65
C ALA A 279 3.65 9.25 -8.53
N ILE A 280 4.97 9.25 -8.65
CA ILE A 280 5.84 8.15 -8.19
C ILE A 280 6.24 8.40 -6.73
N PRO A 281 6.61 7.35 -5.96
CA PRO A 281 7.03 7.55 -4.58
C PRO A 281 8.13 8.61 -4.46
N ILE A 282 7.96 9.58 -3.57
CA ILE A 282 8.87 10.73 -3.47
C ILE A 282 10.31 10.32 -3.19
N PHE A 283 10.52 9.31 -2.34
CA PHE A 283 11.86 8.78 -2.07
C PHE A 283 12.48 8.10 -3.30
N GLU A 284 11.68 7.53 -4.19
CA GLU A 284 12.13 6.99 -5.47
C GLU A 284 12.52 8.12 -6.43
N ALA A 285 11.73 9.19 -6.48
CA ALA A 285 12.03 10.37 -7.28
C ALA A 285 13.39 10.98 -6.91
N VAL A 286 13.68 11.09 -5.62
CA VAL A 286 14.97 11.60 -5.12
C VAL A 286 16.10 10.59 -5.34
N ALA A 287 15.90 9.31 -5.02
CA ALA A 287 16.92 8.28 -5.18
C ALA A 287 17.35 8.07 -6.65
N LYS A 288 16.44 8.28 -7.59
CA LYS A 288 16.72 8.21 -9.05
C LYS A 288 17.10 9.55 -9.66
N ASN A 289 17.26 10.57 -8.84
CA ASN A 289 17.56 11.95 -9.27
C ASN A 289 16.53 12.53 -10.26
N VAL A 290 15.29 12.06 -10.21
CA VAL A 290 14.18 12.67 -10.96
C VAL A 290 13.85 14.04 -10.33
N LEU A 291 13.93 14.13 -9.02
CA LEU A 291 13.96 15.37 -8.25
C LEU A 291 15.38 15.53 -7.67
N GLY A 292 16.14 16.51 -8.17
CA GLY A 292 17.52 16.73 -7.77
C GLY A 292 17.64 17.11 -6.28
N GLN A 293 18.63 16.52 -5.61
CA GLN A 293 18.85 16.78 -4.17
C GLN A 293 19.20 18.24 -3.88
N GLU A 294 19.80 18.95 -4.82
CA GLU A 294 20.14 20.37 -4.75
C GLU A 294 18.93 21.30 -4.58
N HIS A 295 17.73 20.79 -4.90
CA HIS A 295 16.48 21.54 -4.75
C HIS A 295 15.79 21.29 -3.41
N LEU A 296 16.31 20.38 -2.57
CA LEU A 296 15.72 20.03 -1.29
C LEU A 296 16.32 20.88 -0.16
N THR A 297 15.49 21.29 0.78
CA THR A 297 15.98 21.76 2.08
C THR A 297 16.51 20.57 2.88
N GLU A 298 17.42 20.81 3.82
CA GLU A 298 18.01 19.75 4.65
C GLU A 298 16.92 18.95 5.42
N ASP A 299 15.96 19.65 6.05
CA ASP A 299 14.86 19.02 6.79
C ASP A 299 13.97 18.18 5.90
N TRP A 300 13.70 18.65 4.68
CA TRP A 300 12.86 17.90 3.73
C TRP A 300 13.59 16.67 3.16
N ALA A 301 14.86 16.81 2.83
CA ALA A 301 15.69 15.68 2.42
C ALA A 301 15.78 14.60 3.50
N GLU A 302 15.91 15.01 4.78
CA GLU A 302 15.91 14.08 5.90
C GLU A 302 14.55 13.38 6.08
N SER A 303 13.43 14.11 5.94
CA SER A 303 12.09 13.51 5.99
C SER A 303 11.90 12.46 4.89
N ILE A 304 12.33 12.76 3.66
CA ILE A 304 12.26 11.82 2.53
C ILE A 304 13.14 10.59 2.81
N ARG A 305 14.35 10.78 3.35
CA ARG A 305 15.25 9.69 3.71
C ARG A 305 14.63 8.75 4.75
N ARG A 306 14.00 9.30 5.79
CA ARG A 306 13.29 8.52 6.81
C ARG A 306 12.12 7.73 6.22
N CYS A 307 11.36 8.33 5.31
CA CYS A 307 10.31 7.62 4.57
C CYS A 307 10.90 6.47 3.74
N ALA A 308 12.04 6.68 3.09
CA ALA A 308 12.71 5.65 2.31
C ALA A 308 13.15 4.44 3.16
N GLU A 309 13.56 4.66 4.41
CA GLU A 309 13.93 3.59 5.33
C GLU A 309 12.77 2.66 5.71
N MET A 310 11.53 3.16 5.58
CA MET A 310 10.32 2.39 5.83
C MET A 310 9.74 1.77 4.57
N ALA A 311 10.11 2.29 3.40
CA ALA A 311 9.80 1.66 2.14
C ALA A 311 10.61 0.36 2.04
N GLY A 312 9.94 -0.73 1.86
CA GLY A 312 10.58 -2.04 1.80
C GLY A 312 10.21 -2.79 0.53
N PRO A 313 10.98 -3.82 0.20
CA PRO A 313 10.59 -4.75 -0.82
C PRO A 313 9.35 -5.52 -0.37
N ASP A 314 8.47 -5.79 -1.31
CA ASP A 314 7.35 -6.68 -1.17
C ASP A 314 7.48 -7.83 -2.16
N LEU A 315 7.28 -9.04 -1.69
CA LEU A 315 7.35 -10.24 -2.50
C LEU A 315 5.95 -10.80 -2.70
N SER A 316 5.43 -10.67 -3.91
CA SER A 316 4.21 -11.35 -4.33
C SER A 316 4.57 -12.70 -4.93
N GLY A 317 4.02 -13.77 -4.38
CA GLY A 317 4.17 -15.15 -4.90
C GLY A 317 2.89 -15.59 -5.61
N PHE A 318 3.05 -16.36 -6.67
CA PHE A 318 1.96 -16.97 -7.44
C PHE A 318 2.17 -18.48 -7.52
N PHE A 319 1.18 -19.26 -7.13
CA PHE A 319 1.26 -20.71 -7.10
C PHE A 319 0.04 -21.30 -7.78
N LEU A 320 0.25 -21.95 -8.92
CA LEU A 320 -0.80 -22.72 -9.57
C LEU A 320 -0.69 -24.17 -9.13
N LEU A 321 -1.69 -24.63 -8.40
CA LEU A 321 -1.77 -25.99 -7.88
C LEU A 321 -2.53 -26.88 -8.87
N ASN A 322 -2.13 -28.12 -8.99
CA ASN A 322 -2.78 -29.12 -9.85
C ASN A 322 -4.08 -29.69 -9.27
N GLN A 323 -4.44 -29.33 -8.05
CA GLN A 323 -5.66 -29.71 -7.35
C GLN A 323 -6.00 -28.72 -6.25
N ASP A 324 -7.21 -28.79 -5.71
CA ASP A 324 -7.59 -28.01 -4.53
C ASP A 324 -6.90 -28.58 -3.29
N VAL A 325 -6.13 -27.73 -2.61
CA VAL A 325 -5.45 -28.02 -1.34
C VAL A 325 -5.92 -27.07 -0.25
N VAL A 326 -6.13 -25.80 -0.59
CA VAL A 326 -6.66 -24.78 0.31
C VAL A 326 -8.18 -24.77 0.18
N PRO A 327 -8.96 -24.85 1.28
CA PRO A 327 -10.42 -24.78 1.22
C PRO A 327 -10.91 -23.50 0.51
N ARG A 328 -11.74 -23.67 -0.53
CA ARG A 328 -12.17 -22.54 -1.39
C ARG A 328 -13.08 -21.54 -0.68
N ASP A 329 -13.77 -21.97 0.36
CA ASP A 329 -14.77 -21.16 1.05
C ASP A 329 -14.23 -20.43 2.29
N GLY A 330 -12.94 -20.63 2.62
CA GLY A 330 -12.40 -20.24 3.92
C GLY A 330 -11.55 -18.99 3.94
N TYR A 331 -10.78 -18.72 2.88
CA TYR A 331 -9.67 -17.79 2.99
C TYR A 331 -9.63 -16.77 1.84
N GLY A 332 -10.22 -15.61 2.09
CA GLY A 332 -10.05 -14.46 1.21
C GLY A 332 -8.68 -13.82 1.37
N TRP A 333 -8.33 -13.49 2.61
CA TRP A 333 -7.02 -12.96 3.02
C TRP A 333 -6.63 -13.57 4.35
N LEU A 334 -5.75 -14.55 4.32
CA LEU A 334 -5.27 -15.24 5.51
C LEU A 334 -3.85 -14.78 5.85
N HIS A 335 -3.68 -14.12 6.98
CA HIS A 335 -2.37 -13.87 7.55
C HIS A 335 -1.86 -15.12 8.25
N ILE A 336 -0.65 -15.57 7.90
CA ILE A 336 -0.07 -16.81 8.42
C ILE A 336 1.04 -16.46 9.42
N PHE A 337 0.87 -16.99 10.63
CA PHE A 337 1.89 -16.99 11.67
C PHE A 337 2.40 -18.41 11.89
N ASP A 338 3.68 -18.56 12.05
CA ASP A 338 4.32 -19.86 12.30
C ASP A 338 4.90 -19.88 13.71
N ASN A 339 4.49 -20.89 14.49
CA ASN A 339 4.88 -21.02 15.90
C ASN A 339 6.23 -21.73 16.11
N ASP A 340 6.79 -22.33 15.07
CA ASP A 340 8.01 -23.16 15.20
C ASP A 340 9.30 -22.33 15.26
N TYR A 341 9.21 -21.00 15.20
CA TYR A 341 10.35 -20.09 15.32
C TYR A 341 10.57 -19.55 16.75
N GLY A 342 10.02 -20.25 17.76
CA GLY A 342 10.16 -19.91 19.18
C GLY A 342 9.17 -18.88 19.70
N VAL A 343 8.72 -17.99 18.84
CA VAL A 343 7.57 -17.08 19.04
C VAL A 343 6.74 -17.10 17.77
N PRO A 344 5.41 -16.86 17.84
CA PRO A 344 4.58 -16.73 16.66
C PRO A 344 5.16 -15.69 15.72
N THR A 345 5.62 -16.12 14.55
CA THR A 345 6.30 -15.27 13.58
C THR A 345 5.44 -15.13 12.34
N TYR A 346 5.16 -13.89 11.92
CA TYR A 346 4.47 -13.63 10.67
C TYR A 346 5.36 -14.04 9.48
N VAL A 347 4.87 -14.94 8.64
CA VAL A 347 5.60 -15.46 7.49
C VAL A 347 5.08 -14.96 6.15
N GLY A 348 3.92 -14.35 6.14
CA GLY A 348 3.27 -13.81 4.96
C GLY A 348 1.77 -14.08 4.98
N ASP A 349 1.10 -13.74 3.90
CA ASP A 349 -0.32 -14.03 3.72
C ASP A 349 -0.60 -15.06 2.62
N LEU A 350 -1.86 -15.43 2.52
CA LEU A 350 -2.42 -16.23 1.45
C LEU A 350 -3.71 -15.59 0.99
N THR A 351 -3.91 -15.53 -0.32
CA THR A 351 -5.19 -15.19 -0.95
C THR A 351 -5.48 -16.18 -2.06
N LEU A 352 -6.71 -16.66 -2.13
CA LEU A 352 -7.14 -17.52 -3.24
C LEU A 352 -7.46 -16.67 -4.48
N GLY A 353 -7.04 -17.13 -5.65
CA GLY A 353 -7.31 -16.48 -6.93
C GLY A 353 -8.80 -16.24 -7.20
N SER A 354 -9.68 -17.12 -6.71
CA SER A 354 -11.13 -16.96 -6.80
C SER A 354 -11.65 -15.70 -6.11
N PHE A 355 -11.03 -15.24 -5.03
CA PHE A 355 -11.38 -13.96 -4.40
C PHE A 355 -10.87 -12.75 -5.17
N LEU A 356 -9.82 -12.92 -5.98
CA LEU A 356 -9.25 -11.89 -6.85
C LEU A 356 -9.83 -11.92 -8.28
N ASN A 357 -10.95 -12.61 -8.48
CA ASN A 357 -11.59 -12.80 -9.78
C ASN A 357 -10.65 -13.37 -10.86
N SER A 358 -9.58 -14.03 -10.46
CA SER A 358 -8.68 -14.71 -11.39
C SER A 358 -9.38 -15.88 -12.04
N SER A 359 -9.24 -15.98 -13.36
CA SER A 359 -9.69 -17.18 -14.09
C SER A 359 -8.73 -18.32 -13.80
N GLU A 360 -9.24 -19.39 -13.20
CA GLU A 360 -8.43 -20.59 -12.95
C GLU A 360 -8.71 -21.63 -14.02
N PRO A 361 -7.68 -22.30 -14.57
CA PRO A 361 -7.88 -23.45 -15.43
C PRO A 361 -8.64 -24.56 -14.70
N LYS A 362 -9.48 -25.32 -15.41
CA LYS A 362 -10.32 -26.35 -14.82
C LYS A 362 -9.50 -27.38 -14.02
N GLY A 363 -9.88 -27.60 -12.76
CA GLY A 363 -9.21 -28.56 -11.87
C GLY A 363 -7.91 -28.02 -11.27
N LYS A 364 -7.62 -26.74 -11.43
CA LYS A 364 -6.48 -26.05 -10.81
C LYS A 364 -6.95 -25.10 -9.72
N GLN A 365 -6.03 -24.76 -8.84
CA GLN A 365 -6.25 -23.74 -7.81
C GLN A 365 -5.11 -22.71 -7.86
N LEU A 366 -5.44 -21.45 -7.94
CA LEU A 366 -4.48 -20.38 -7.84
C LEU A 366 -4.41 -19.88 -6.40
N VAL A 367 -3.21 -19.87 -5.85
CA VAL A 367 -2.89 -19.28 -4.56
C VAL A 367 -1.90 -18.16 -4.78
N THR A 368 -2.17 -17.00 -4.20
CA THR A 368 -1.23 -15.89 -4.18
C THR A 368 -0.76 -15.64 -2.75
N SER A 369 0.45 -15.12 -2.62
CA SER A 369 1.01 -14.71 -1.34
C SER A 369 1.59 -13.31 -1.43
N MET A 370 1.62 -12.62 -0.31
CA MET A 370 2.37 -11.41 -0.12
C MET A 370 3.23 -11.56 1.15
N VAL A 371 4.54 -11.43 1.01
CA VAL A 371 5.49 -11.50 2.11
C VAL A 371 6.06 -10.11 2.36
N PRO A 372 5.39 -9.33 3.21
CA PRO A 372 5.71 -7.94 3.36
C PRO A 372 6.95 -7.69 4.21
N GLY A 373 7.81 -6.72 3.80
CA GLY A 373 8.81 -6.00 4.61
C GLY A 373 9.77 -6.78 5.49
N SER A 374 9.72 -8.10 5.46
CA SER A 374 10.65 -8.97 6.19
C SER A 374 12.00 -9.12 5.48
N LEU A 375 12.10 -8.58 4.26
CA LEU A 375 13.31 -8.66 3.45
C LEU A 375 14.14 -7.39 3.68
N ASP A 376 15.13 -7.47 4.54
CA ASP A 376 16.21 -6.47 4.57
C ASP A 376 17.06 -6.66 3.31
N LEU A 377 16.80 -5.85 2.29
CA LEU A 377 17.58 -5.81 1.06
C LEU A 377 18.63 -4.69 1.05
N SER A 378 18.98 -4.13 2.20
CA SER A 378 19.96 -3.04 2.33
C SER A 378 21.40 -3.45 2.02
N GLY A 379 21.68 -4.73 1.74
CA GLY A 379 23.01 -5.21 1.37
C GLY A 379 23.40 -4.90 -0.09
N PHE A 380 24.69 -4.69 -0.34
CA PHE A 380 25.22 -4.48 -1.68
C PHE A 380 25.20 -5.75 -2.53
N GLY A 381 24.59 -5.67 -3.70
CA GLY A 381 24.54 -6.72 -4.72
C GLY A 381 23.22 -7.49 -4.78
N LEU A 382 22.83 -7.89 -6.02
CA LEU A 382 21.56 -8.60 -6.27
C LEU A 382 21.59 -10.07 -5.79
N ALA A 383 22.72 -10.75 -5.85
CA ALA A 383 22.79 -12.19 -5.55
C ALA A 383 22.49 -12.52 -4.07
N PRO A 384 23.06 -11.84 -3.05
CA PRO A 384 22.71 -12.07 -1.65
C PRO A 384 21.26 -11.70 -1.34
N GLN A 385 20.70 -10.72 -2.04
CA GLN A 385 19.32 -10.29 -1.87
C GLN A 385 18.35 -11.34 -2.42
N MET A 386 18.64 -11.92 -3.59
CA MET A 386 17.83 -12.99 -4.16
C MET A 386 17.82 -14.25 -3.30
N ASP A 387 18.90 -14.54 -2.57
CA ASP A 387 18.90 -15.65 -1.62
C ASP A 387 17.99 -15.39 -0.42
N LYS A 388 17.96 -14.16 0.10
CA LYS A 388 16.97 -13.76 1.13
C LYS A 388 15.52 -13.90 0.62
N VAL A 389 15.26 -13.47 -0.61
CA VAL A 389 13.94 -13.62 -1.25
C VAL A 389 13.54 -15.09 -1.33
N ARG A 390 14.44 -15.96 -1.82
CA ARG A 390 14.20 -17.41 -1.90
C ARG A 390 13.98 -18.04 -0.52
N GLN A 391 14.73 -17.62 0.48
CA GLN A 391 14.56 -18.08 1.87
C GLN A 391 13.19 -17.66 2.43
N ALA A 392 12.76 -16.43 2.22
CA ALA A 392 11.45 -15.96 2.66
C ALA A 392 10.31 -16.77 2.00
N GLN A 393 10.40 -17.00 0.69
CA GLN A 393 9.44 -17.82 -0.05
C GLN A 393 9.46 -19.29 0.42
N ALA A 394 10.65 -19.85 0.69
CA ALA A 394 10.79 -21.20 1.20
C ALA A 394 10.13 -21.37 2.59
N ARG A 395 10.35 -20.41 3.50
CA ARG A 395 9.70 -20.37 4.82
C ARG A 395 8.18 -20.30 4.69
N TRP A 396 7.69 -19.42 3.81
CA TRP A 396 6.25 -19.32 3.55
C TRP A 396 5.69 -20.66 3.05
N LYS A 397 6.32 -21.33 2.07
CA LYS A 397 5.90 -22.66 1.57
C LYS A 397 5.94 -23.73 2.66
N GLU A 398 6.96 -23.71 3.53
CA GLU A 398 7.04 -24.62 4.69
C GLU A 398 5.87 -24.41 5.65
N SER A 399 5.51 -23.17 5.94
CA SER A 399 4.36 -22.86 6.79
C SER A 399 3.04 -23.21 6.12
N MET A 400 2.94 -23.06 4.80
CA MET A 400 1.80 -23.53 4.02
C MET A 400 1.64 -25.06 4.09
N GLU A 401 2.73 -25.81 4.01
CA GLU A 401 2.69 -27.28 4.14
C GLU A 401 2.23 -27.74 5.54
N LYS A 402 2.57 -26.97 6.59
CA LYS A 402 2.08 -27.23 7.96
C LYS A 402 0.57 -27.01 8.08
N GLY A 403 0.05 -25.95 7.51
CA GLY A 403 -1.38 -25.61 7.54
C GLY A 403 -2.21 -26.43 6.55
N PHE A 404 -1.65 -26.73 5.39
CA PHE A 404 -2.31 -27.40 4.27
C PHE A 404 -1.43 -28.52 3.74
N PRO A 405 -1.45 -29.72 4.38
CA PRO A 405 -0.61 -30.85 3.97
C PRO A 405 -0.80 -31.23 2.50
N GLY A 406 0.29 -31.38 1.79
CA GLY A 406 0.31 -31.65 0.35
C GLY A 406 0.40 -30.40 -0.51
N PHE A 407 0.47 -29.19 0.08
CA PHE A 407 0.58 -27.93 -0.65
C PHE A 407 1.80 -27.93 -1.59
N GLY A 408 2.97 -28.29 -1.06
CA GLY A 408 4.21 -28.32 -1.85
C GLY A 408 4.15 -29.30 -3.01
N ALA A 409 3.57 -30.48 -2.78
CA ALA A 409 3.42 -31.53 -3.81
C ALA A 409 2.40 -31.15 -4.90
N ALA A 410 1.46 -30.26 -4.60
CA ALA A 410 0.44 -29.79 -5.53
C ALA A 410 0.92 -28.65 -6.43
N ILE A 411 2.03 -28.00 -6.13
CA ILE A 411 2.55 -26.88 -6.94
C ILE A 411 2.97 -27.39 -8.31
N GLU A 412 2.29 -26.93 -9.35
CA GLU A 412 2.62 -27.22 -10.74
C GLU A 412 3.48 -26.10 -11.35
N HIS A 413 3.10 -24.84 -11.04
CA HIS A 413 3.86 -23.68 -11.45
C HIS A 413 3.99 -22.70 -10.29
N GLU A 414 5.18 -22.12 -10.15
CA GLU A 414 5.39 -21.03 -9.20
C GLU A 414 6.04 -19.83 -9.89
N GLY A 415 5.64 -18.64 -9.47
CA GLY A 415 6.17 -17.38 -9.94
C GLY A 415 6.30 -16.40 -8.78
N MET A 416 7.09 -15.37 -8.99
CA MET A 416 7.25 -14.30 -8.02
C MET A 416 7.38 -12.95 -8.73
N ASN A 417 6.89 -11.92 -8.05
CA ASN A 417 7.12 -10.53 -8.42
C ASN A 417 7.68 -9.78 -7.21
N LEU A 418 8.85 -9.19 -7.37
CA LEU A 418 9.52 -8.43 -6.33
C LEU A 418 9.32 -6.94 -6.59
N GLN A 419 8.56 -6.29 -5.71
CA GLN A 419 8.37 -4.84 -5.70
C GLN A 419 9.40 -4.21 -4.77
N LEU A 420 10.43 -3.57 -5.32
CA LEU A 420 11.51 -2.99 -4.52
C LEU A 420 11.10 -1.72 -3.76
N ASN A 421 10.11 -1.00 -4.26
CA ASN A 421 9.73 0.33 -3.78
C ASN A 421 8.29 0.36 -3.26
N PHE A 422 7.91 -0.65 -2.48
CA PHE A 422 6.59 -0.67 -1.89
C PHE A 422 6.51 0.38 -0.78
N THR A 423 5.60 1.33 -0.89
CA THR A 423 5.51 2.50 0.00
C THR A 423 5.04 2.14 1.40
N ARG A 424 4.26 1.08 1.57
CA ARG A 424 3.70 0.62 2.85
C ARG A 424 3.28 1.79 3.74
N TYR A 425 3.85 1.85 4.92
CA TYR A 425 3.62 2.89 5.93
C TYR A 425 4.73 3.95 5.93
N ALA A 426 5.42 4.18 4.80
CA ALA A 426 6.44 5.22 4.69
C ALA A 426 5.92 6.61 5.12
N TYR A 427 4.63 6.87 4.87
CA TYR A 427 3.94 8.07 5.29
C TYR A 427 3.64 8.15 6.80
N ALA A 428 3.77 7.05 7.53
CA ALA A 428 3.48 6.96 8.97
C ALA A 428 4.75 7.07 9.84
N VAL A 429 5.90 7.39 9.26
CA VAL A 429 7.17 7.54 9.98
C VAL A 429 7.11 8.77 10.89
N VAL A 430 7.63 8.63 12.10
CA VAL A 430 7.71 9.74 13.06
C VAL A 430 8.61 10.87 12.53
N ASP A 431 8.26 12.11 12.86
CA ASP A 431 8.96 13.33 12.43
C ASP A 431 9.06 13.49 10.90
N THR A 432 8.11 12.91 10.16
CA THR A 432 8.06 13.05 8.71
C THR A 432 6.63 13.34 8.27
N GLU A 433 6.38 14.54 7.80
CA GLU A 433 5.15 14.88 7.10
C GLU A 433 5.54 15.43 5.73
N ILE A 434 5.16 14.70 4.68
CA ILE A 434 5.37 15.13 3.31
C ILE A 434 4.04 15.60 2.77
N ASP A 435 3.89 16.93 2.65
CA ASP A 435 2.68 17.54 2.11
C ASP A 435 2.53 17.23 0.61
N ILE A 436 1.32 17.43 0.11
CA ILE A 436 0.96 17.35 -1.31
C ILE A 436 1.64 18.43 -2.16
N GLN A 437 2.20 19.45 -1.55
CA GLN A 437 2.91 20.56 -2.21
C GLN A 437 4.35 20.63 -1.74
N SER A 438 5.28 20.91 -2.65
CA SER A 438 6.67 21.18 -2.29
C SER A 438 6.78 22.43 -1.41
N PRO A 439 7.56 22.38 -0.32
CA PRO A 439 7.70 23.52 0.59
C PRO A 439 8.47 24.69 -0.03
N ASN A 440 9.30 24.46 -1.03
CA ASN A 440 10.23 25.44 -1.57
C ASN A 440 10.32 25.50 -3.11
N ILE A 441 9.53 24.68 -3.82
CA ILE A 441 9.51 24.69 -5.29
C ILE A 441 8.10 25.02 -5.76
N GLY A 442 7.96 26.17 -6.40
CA GLY A 442 6.69 26.60 -6.98
C GLY A 442 6.24 25.66 -8.10
N GLY A 443 4.95 25.36 -8.20
CA GLY A 443 4.40 24.50 -9.25
C GLY A 443 4.77 23.01 -9.16
N LEU A 444 5.43 22.57 -8.06
CA LEU A 444 5.71 21.15 -7.82
C LEU A 444 4.79 20.59 -6.74
N TYR A 445 4.09 19.52 -7.09
CA TYR A 445 3.15 18.80 -6.22
C TYR A 445 3.43 17.31 -6.21
N PHE A 446 2.88 16.60 -5.21
CA PHE A 446 3.06 15.17 -5.02
C PHE A 446 1.72 14.47 -4.93
N GLY A 447 1.61 13.32 -5.60
CA GLY A 447 0.44 12.44 -5.57
C GLY A 447 0.81 11.02 -5.14
N GLY A 448 -0.21 10.18 -4.92
CA GLY A 448 0.00 8.79 -4.56
C GLY A 448 0.03 8.52 -3.06
N ASP A 449 0.54 7.37 -2.68
CA ASP A 449 0.45 6.83 -1.31
C ASP A 449 1.69 7.06 -0.44
N SER A 450 2.71 7.76 -0.94
CA SER A 450 3.94 8.06 -0.18
C SER A 450 3.91 9.37 0.61
N ILE A 451 2.80 10.08 0.55
CA ILE A 451 2.62 11.40 1.18
C ILE A 451 1.45 11.37 2.15
N TRP A 452 1.42 12.35 3.09
CA TRP A 452 0.37 12.54 4.08
C TRP A 452 0.30 11.45 5.17
N ALA A 453 0.62 11.80 6.43
CA ALA A 453 0.78 10.88 7.54
C ALA A 453 -0.54 10.34 8.13
N VAL A 454 -1.65 11.05 8.01
CA VAL A 454 -2.94 10.73 8.67
C VAL A 454 -4.03 10.46 7.63
N GLY A 455 -4.84 9.44 7.84
CA GLY A 455 -5.95 9.06 6.95
C GLY A 455 -5.96 7.57 6.58
N ASN A 456 -6.68 7.22 5.51
CA ASN A 456 -6.76 5.84 5.03
C ASN A 456 -5.38 5.28 4.69
N PRO A 457 -5.07 4.04 5.09
CA PRO A 457 -3.81 3.40 4.75
C PRO A 457 -3.79 2.96 3.29
N CYS A 458 -2.57 2.69 2.80
CA CYS A 458 -2.34 2.02 1.52
C CYS A 458 -2.95 2.74 0.30
N SER A 459 -3.46 1.96 -0.61
CA SER A 459 -3.85 2.39 -1.94
C SER A 459 -5.13 3.24 -2.00
N ASP A 460 -6.05 3.06 -1.05
CA ASP A 460 -7.29 3.86 -0.96
C ASP A 460 -6.98 5.35 -0.72
N LYS A 461 -5.82 5.61 -0.11
CA LYS A 461 -5.25 6.94 0.10
C LYS A 461 -5.00 7.72 -1.21
N CYS A 462 -4.65 7.03 -2.28
CA CYS A 462 -4.42 7.67 -3.58
C CYS A 462 -5.67 8.44 -4.06
N PHE A 463 -6.85 7.87 -3.83
CA PHE A 463 -8.13 8.49 -4.20
C PHE A 463 -8.51 9.61 -3.24
N GLN A 464 -8.26 9.44 -1.95
CA GLN A 464 -8.51 10.47 -0.94
C GLN A 464 -7.68 11.74 -1.20
N ILE A 465 -6.39 11.58 -1.49
CA ILE A 465 -5.46 12.70 -1.70
C ILE A 465 -5.77 13.46 -3.00
N ALA A 466 -6.34 12.80 -4.01
CA ALA A 466 -6.59 13.43 -5.30
C ALA A 466 -7.48 14.67 -5.20
N PHE A 467 -8.42 14.73 -4.25
CA PHE A 467 -9.31 15.87 -4.09
C PHE A 467 -8.57 17.15 -3.61
N PRO A 468 -7.90 17.16 -2.44
CA PRO A 468 -7.18 18.35 -2.01
C PRO A 468 -6.03 18.71 -2.97
N LEU A 469 -5.40 17.74 -3.61
CA LEU A 469 -4.37 18.00 -4.62
C LEU A 469 -4.95 18.72 -5.84
N ARG A 470 -6.11 18.29 -6.35
CA ARG A 470 -6.84 19.02 -7.41
C ARG A 470 -7.05 20.47 -7.04
N ASP A 471 -7.58 20.73 -5.85
CA ASP A 471 -7.95 22.07 -5.42
C ASP A 471 -6.72 23.02 -5.37
N ARG A 472 -5.60 22.54 -4.82
CA ARG A 472 -4.32 23.27 -4.80
C ARG A 472 -3.77 23.52 -6.21
N VAL A 473 -3.82 22.52 -7.08
CA VAL A 473 -3.34 22.65 -8.46
C VAL A 473 -4.20 23.64 -9.25
N LEU A 474 -5.53 23.58 -9.10
CA LEU A 474 -6.45 24.51 -9.79
C LEU A 474 -6.24 25.96 -9.33
N GLU A 475 -6.00 26.19 -8.04
CA GLU A 475 -5.66 27.51 -7.52
C GLU A 475 -4.40 28.06 -8.19
N TYR A 476 -3.35 27.25 -8.32
CA TYR A 476 -2.08 27.65 -8.95
C TYR A 476 -2.22 27.85 -10.46
N VAL A 477 -2.94 26.99 -11.18
CA VAL A 477 -3.12 27.10 -12.63
C VAL A 477 -3.99 28.30 -13.01
N ARG A 478 -4.92 28.70 -12.17
CA ARG A 478 -5.83 29.82 -12.41
C ARG A 478 -5.28 31.19 -11.94
N SER A 479 -4.19 31.20 -11.13
CA SER A 479 -3.46 32.40 -10.74
C SER A 479 -2.49 32.85 -11.85
#